data_9533c04198a78555b7636b0ff024dacb
#
_entry.id   9533c04198a78555b7636b0ff024dacb
#
_cell.length_a   1.000
_cell.length_b   1.000
_cell.length_c   1.000
_cell.angle_alpha   90.00
_cell.angle_beta   90.00
_cell.angle_gamma   90.00
#
_symmetry.space_group_name_H-M   'P 1'
#
loop_
_entity.id
_entity.type
_entity.pdbx_description
1 polymer ?
#
loop_
_entity_poly.entity_id
_entity_poly.type
_entity_poly.pdbx_seq_one_letter_code
_entity_poly.pdbx_strand_id
1 'polypeptide(L)'
;VGTFKEKMAFGTSAVEYIGWPHKPYSSEPERYNNIANWVIDIIKSQPQLMIGKLWEKHPIIQIEDYSFGSTGRVFHIAENLGLLKYKLKIECGWDYTLLAPSVIKKFATDKGNANKELMLGAFQEDTGVNLEVLLDSSVKSPITDIADAYFICKYQVE
;
A
#
# COMPACT_ATOMS: atom_id res chain seq x y z
N VAL A 1 -13.03 0.38 14.28
CA VAL A 1 -11.73 -0.12 13.78
C VAL A 1 -10.72 0.98 14.01
N GLY A 2 -9.82 0.76 14.99
CA GLY A 2 -8.79 1.73 15.34
C GLY A 2 -7.80 1.97 14.22
N THR A 3 -7.16 3.13 14.22
CA THR A 3 -6.03 3.43 13.35
C THR A 3 -4.91 2.48 13.72
N PHE A 4 -4.57 1.58 12.81
CA PHE A 4 -3.45 0.69 13.00
C PHE A 4 -2.18 1.44 12.61
N LYS A 5 -1.33 1.72 13.59
CA LYS A 5 -0.05 2.35 13.39
C LYS A 5 0.99 1.57 14.18
N GLU A 6 1.68 0.68 13.51
CA GLU A 6 2.83 -0.02 14.09
C GLU A 6 4.11 0.29 13.32
N LYS A 7 5.14 0.63 14.08
CA LYS A 7 6.48 0.74 13.55
C LYS A 7 7.14 -0.62 13.69
N MET A 8 7.42 -1.25 12.57
CA MET A 8 8.22 -2.46 12.52
C MET A 8 9.59 -2.11 11.96
N ALA A 9 10.63 -2.45 12.70
CA ALA A 9 12.00 -2.32 12.23
C ALA A 9 12.45 -3.66 11.65
N PHE A 10 12.78 -3.68 10.37
CA PHE A 10 13.33 -4.84 9.70
C PHE A 10 14.80 -4.55 9.33
N GLY A 11 15.72 -5.11 10.08
CA GLY A 11 17.14 -4.84 9.88
C GLY A 11 17.47 -3.35 10.07
N THR A 12 18.06 -2.73 9.04
CA THR A 12 18.41 -1.30 9.04
C THR A 12 17.29 -0.39 8.53
N SER A 13 16.19 -0.95 8.05
CA SER A 13 15.07 -0.19 7.49
C SER A 13 13.90 -0.13 8.45
N ALA A 14 13.39 1.07 8.72
CA ALA A 14 12.15 1.25 9.44
C ALA A 14 10.97 1.20 8.45
N VAL A 15 10.02 0.32 8.72
CA VAL A 15 8.78 0.20 7.95
C VAL A 15 7.61 0.60 8.83
N GLU A 16 6.77 1.47 8.35
CA GLU A 16 5.55 1.90 9.04
C GLU A 16 4.34 1.52 8.21
N TYR A 17 3.40 0.81 8.83
CA TYR A 17 2.11 0.49 8.24
C TYR A 17 1.05 1.43 8.77
N ILE A 18 0.33 2.09 7.88
CA ILE A 18 -0.74 3.01 8.25
C ILE A 18 -2.00 2.61 7.50
N GLY A 19 -3.01 2.17 8.25
CA GLY A 19 -4.31 1.79 7.69
C GLY A 19 -5.27 2.97 7.62
N TRP A 20 -6.17 2.94 6.64
CA TRP A 20 -7.25 3.89 6.51
C TRP A 20 -8.20 3.84 7.71
N PRO A 21 -8.45 4.97 8.42
CA PRO A 21 -9.22 4.97 9.67
C PRO A 21 -10.74 4.91 9.49
N HIS A 22 -11.28 4.52 8.37
CA HIS A 22 -12.73 4.46 8.07
C HIS A 22 -13.54 5.65 8.63
N LYS A 23 -13.54 6.74 7.89
CA LYS A 23 -14.36 7.91 8.24
C LYS A 23 -15.75 7.78 7.61
N PRO A 24 -16.80 8.30 8.26
CA PRO A 24 -18.11 8.43 7.64
C PRO A 24 -18.03 9.25 6.35
N TYR A 25 -18.83 8.89 5.36
CA TYR A 25 -18.95 9.60 4.08
C TYR A 25 -20.40 9.58 3.62
N SER A 26 -20.79 10.59 2.86
CA SER A 26 -22.16 10.76 2.33
C SER A 26 -22.30 10.25 0.89
N SER A 27 -21.19 10.12 0.16
CA SER A 27 -21.15 9.66 -1.22
C SER A 27 -19.83 8.95 -1.56
N GLU A 28 -19.85 8.11 -2.60
CA GLU A 28 -18.64 7.43 -3.05
C GLU A 28 -17.53 8.42 -3.50
N PRO A 29 -17.82 9.49 -4.24
CA PRO A 29 -16.81 10.51 -4.57
C PRO A 29 -16.16 11.14 -3.33
N GLU A 30 -16.95 11.40 -2.28
CA GLU A 30 -16.42 11.91 -1.02
C GLU A 30 -15.49 10.90 -0.35
N ARG A 31 -15.86 9.61 -0.34
CA ARG A 31 -15.02 8.53 0.18
C ARG A 31 -13.68 8.48 -0.56
N TYR A 32 -13.69 8.51 -1.89
CA TYR A 32 -12.46 8.48 -2.68
C TYR A 32 -11.57 9.70 -2.43
N ASN A 33 -12.18 10.88 -2.33
CA ASN A 33 -11.45 12.10 -2.00
C ASN A 33 -10.82 12.05 -0.61
N ASN A 34 -11.54 11.53 0.37
CA ASN A 34 -11.05 11.37 1.74
C ASN A 34 -9.86 10.40 1.79
N ILE A 35 -9.93 9.27 1.08
CA ILE A 35 -8.84 8.29 0.99
C ILE A 35 -7.61 8.92 0.31
N ALA A 36 -7.80 9.58 -0.82
CA ALA A 36 -6.71 10.19 -1.57
C ALA A 36 -6.01 11.30 -0.77
N ASN A 37 -6.77 12.16 -0.11
CA ASN A 37 -6.22 13.20 0.76
C ASN A 37 -5.44 12.60 1.94
N TRP A 38 -5.98 11.56 2.57
CA TRP A 38 -5.30 10.86 3.65
C TRP A 38 -3.94 10.27 3.22
N VAL A 39 -3.86 9.65 2.03
CA VAL A 39 -2.59 9.16 1.48
C VAL A 39 -1.59 10.31 1.30
N ILE A 40 -2.04 11.42 0.71
CA ILE A 40 -1.21 12.60 0.48
C ILE A 40 -0.71 13.20 1.80
N ASP A 41 -1.58 13.29 2.80
CA ASP A 41 -1.23 13.84 4.12
C ASP A 41 -0.20 12.96 4.83
N ILE A 42 -0.33 11.63 4.71
CA ILE A 42 0.68 10.69 5.23
C ILE A 42 2.03 10.93 4.55
N ILE A 43 2.09 11.00 3.23
CA ILE A 43 3.34 11.23 2.50
C ILE A 43 3.97 12.55 2.94
N LYS A 44 3.19 13.63 3.03
CA LYS A 44 3.67 14.94 3.47
C LYS A 44 4.16 14.96 4.91
N SER A 45 3.58 14.13 5.77
CA SER A 45 3.94 14.05 7.20
C SER A 45 5.23 13.26 7.47
N GLN A 46 5.81 12.61 6.45
CA GLN A 46 7.00 11.76 6.56
C GLN A 46 8.23 12.46 5.97
N PRO A 47 8.96 13.29 6.75
CA PRO A 47 10.10 14.05 6.22
C PRO A 47 11.20 13.15 5.62
N GLN A 48 11.37 11.93 6.15
CA GLN A 48 12.33 10.96 5.68
C GLN A 48 12.03 10.40 4.28
N LEU A 49 10.77 10.48 3.83
CA LEU A 49 10.39 10.08 2.47
C LEU A 49 10.75 11.14 1.44
N MET A 50 11.12 12.32 1.90
CA MET A 50 11.50 13.46 1.08
C MET A 50 13.03 13.48 0.92
N ILE A 51 13.56 12.54 0.15
CA ILE A 51 15.01 12.46 -0.12
C ILE A 51 15.36 13.42 -1.25
N GLY A 52 16.40 14.22 -1.04
CA GLY A 52 16.94 15.14 -2.07
C GLY A 52 17.07 16.58 -1.60
N LYS A 53 17.54 17.45 -2.50
CA LYS A 53 17.58 18.90 -2.26
C LYS A 53 16.16 19.44 -2.16
N LEU A 54 15.99 20.59 -1.52
CA LEU A 54 14.67 21.16 -1.18
C LEU A 54 13.68 21.22 -2.38
N TRP A 55 14.18 21.33 -3.60
CA TRP A 55 13.40 21.40 -4.85
C TRP A 55 13.25 20.05 -5.59
N GLU A 56 13.97 19.00 -5.13
CA GLU A 56 13.97 17.67 -5.74
C GLU A 56 13.30 16.62 -4.83
N LYS A 57 12.53 17.07 -3.86
CA LYS A 57 11.88 16.18 -2.89
C LYS A 57 10.66 15.50 -3.53
N HIS A 58 10.91 14.40 -4.21
CA HIS A 58 9.87 13.54 -4.75
C HIS A 58 9.85 12.23 -3.98
N PRO A 59 8.70 11.85 -3.40
CA PRO A 59 8.57 10.53 -2.79
C PRO A 59 8.60 9.45 -3.87
N ILE A 60 9.17 8.30 -3.56
CA ILE A 60 9.00 7.09 -4.38
C ILE A 60 7.65 6.50 -4.01
N ILE A 61 6.72 6.51 -4.96
CA ILE A 61 5.36 6.02 -4.77
C ILE A 61 5.14 4.81 -5.68
N GLN A 62 4.83 3.69 -5.07
CA GLN A 62 4.45 2.46 -5.76
C GLN A 62 3.03 2.08 -5.36
N ILE A 63 2.22 1.74 -6.34
CA ILE A 63 0.80 1.45 -6.16
C ILE A 63 0.49 0.13 -6.86
N GLU A 64 -0.26 -0.74 -6.21
CA GLU A 64 -0.80 -1.92 -6.87
C GLU A 64 -1.77 -1.52 -7.99
N ASP A 65 -1.56 -2.09 -9.17
CA ASP A 65 -2.44 -1.88 -10.32
C ASP A 65 -3.66 -2.82 -10.27
N TYR A 66 -4.58 -2.61 -11.17
CA TYR A 66 -5.78 -3.45 -11.27
C TYR A 66 -5.42 -4.91 -11.57
N SER A 67 -6.14 -5.81 -10.94
CA SER A 67 -6.15 -7.22 -11.37
C SER A 67 -7.07 -7.36 -12.57
N PHE A 68 -6.52 -7.68 -13.74
CA PHE A 68 -7.32 -8.02 -14.91
C PHE A 68 -8.14 -9.28 -14.62
N GLY A 69 -9.47 -9.18 -14.75
CA GLY A 69 -10.40 -10.26 -14.46
C GLY A 69 -11.10 -10.18 -13.10
N SER A 70 -10.82 -9.14 -12.31
CA SER A 70 -11.63 -8.87 -11.11
C SER A 70 -13.06 -8.53 -11.48
N THR A 71 -14.02 -9.11 -10.77
CA THR A 71 -15.46 -8.86 -10.93
C THR A 71 -16.04 -8.17 -9.70
N GLY A 72 -17.19 -7.55 -9.83
CA GLY A 72 -17.90 -6.92 -8.71
C GLY A 72 -17.48 -5.47 -8.45
N ARG A 73 -16.84 -5.17 -7.33
CA ARG A 73 -16.52 -3.79 -6.91
C ARG A 73 -15.36 -3.12 -7.66
N VAL A 74 -14.95 -3.68 -8.79
CA VAL A 74 -13.82 -3.17 -9.61
C VAL A 74 -14.01 -1.70 -10.00
N PHE A 75 -15.23 -1.26 -10.31
CA PHE A 75 -15.48 0.12 -10.70
C PHE A 75 -15.15 1.11 -9.58
N HIS A 76 -15.54 0.81 -8.34
CA HIS A 76 -15.21 1.66 -7.18
C HIS A 76 -13.71 1.71 -6.89
N ILE A 77 -13.02 0.57 -7.06
CA ILE A 77 -11.55 0.52 -6.95
C ILE A 77 -10.91 1.36 -8.04
N ALA A 78 -11.39 1.25 -9.28
CA ALA A 78 -10.89 2.00 -10.42
C ALA A 78 -11.09 3.51 -10.26
N GLU A 79 -12.27 3.94 -9.84
CA GLU A 79 -12.59 5.34 -9.59
C GLU A 79 -11.71 5.92 -8.46
N ASN A 80 -11.59 5.19 -7.35
CA ASN A 80 -10.75 5.59 -6.22
C ASN A 80 -9.28 5.74 -6.63
N LEU A 81 -8.74 4.75 -7.33
CA LEU A 81 -7.36 4.78 -7.81
C LEU A 81 -7.17 5.87 -8.87
N GLY A 82 -8.16 6.10 -9.74
CA GLY A 82 -8.13 7.17 -10.74
C GLY A 82 -8.01 8.55 -10.09
N LEU A 83 -8.78 8.80 -9.04
CA LEU A 83 -8.71 10.06 -8.29
C LEU A 83 -7.38 10.21 -7.56
N LEU A 84 -6.88 9.15 -6.93
CA LEU A 84 -5.57 9.17 -6.28
C LEU A 84 -4.46 9.51 -7.28
N LYS A 85 -4.43 8.84 -8.43
CA LYS A 85 -3.45 9.11 -9.51
C LYS A 85 -3.50 10.55 -9.99
N TYR A 86 -4.71 11.09 -10.19
CA TYR A 86 -4.91 12.49 -10.57
C TYR A 86 -4.31 13.45 -9.53
N LYS A 87 -4.64 13.25 -8.26
CA LYS A 87 -4.15 14.13 -7.18
C LYS A 87 -2.64 14.04 -7.02
N LEU A 88 -2.06 12.85 -7.07
CA LEU A 88 -0.62 12.67 -6.98
C LEU A 88 0.09 13.40 -8.12
N LYS A 89 -0.34 13.19 -9.37
CA LYS A 89 0.34 13.74 -10.54
C LYS A 89 0.05 15.22 -10.77
N ILE A 90 -1.22 15.61 -10.72
CA ILE A 90 -1.65 16.95 -11.11
C ILE A 90 -1.61 17.94 -9.95
N GLU A 91 -2.10 17.55 -8.77
CA GLU A 91 -2.14 18.48 -7.63
C GLU A 91 -0.80 18.53 -6.86
N CYS A 92 -0.11 17.39 -6.72
CA CYS A 92 1.15 17.31 -5.97
C CYS A 92 2.40 17.36 -6.84
N GLY A 93 2.30 17.10 -8.15
CA GLY A 93 3.46 17.00 -9.04
C GLY A 93 4.32 15.76 -8.80
N TRP A 94 3.79 14.73 -8.15
CA TRP A 94 4.51 13.50 -7.83
C TRP A 94 4.28 12.42 -8.86
N ASP A 95 5.35 11.72 -9.20
CA ASP A 95 5.28 10.51 -10.02
C ASP A 95 4.98 9.28 -9.16
N TYR A 96 4.41 8.27 -9.80
CA TYR A 96 4.11 6.98 -9.18
C TYR A 96 4.37 5.85 -10.20
N THR A 97 4.63 4.66 -9.69
CA THR A 97 4.77 3.44 -10.49
C THR A 97 3.60 2.50 -10.15
N LEU A 98 2.97 1.97 -11.19
CA LEU A 98 1.95 0.93 -11.05
C LEU A 98 2.60 -0.44 -11.16
N LEU A 99 2.30 -1.32 -10.22
CA LEU A 99 2.84 -2.66 -10.14
C LEU A 99 1.70 -3.68 -10.24
N ALA A 100 1.75 -4.53 -11.25
CA ALA A 100 0.76 -5.58 -11.42
C ALA A 100 0.84 -6.59 -10.25
N PRO A 101 -0.29 -7.07 -9.71
CA PRO A 101 -0.30 -8.04 -8.61
C PRO A 101 0.55 -9.28 -8.88
N SER A 102 0.57 -9.77 -10.12
CA SER A 102 1.38 -10.93 -10.52
C SER A 102 2.89 -10.68 -10.44
N VAL A 103 3.34 -9.45 -10.68
CA VAL A 103 4.74 -9.04 -10.54
C VAL A 103 5.16 -9.09 -9.08
N ILE A 104 4.35 -8.53 -8.20
CA ILE A 104 4.61 -8.52 -6.76
C ILE A 104 4.59 -9.94 -6.18
N LYS A 105 3.61 -10.74 -6.55
CA LYS A 105 3.54 -12.16 -6.16
C LYS A 105 4.77 -12.95 -6.60
N LYS A 106 5.20 -12.75 -7.85
CA LYS A 106 6.41 -13.40 -8.36
C LYS A 106 7.66 -12.94 -7.62
N PHE A 107 7.76 -11.67 -7.30
CA PHE A 107 8.88 -11.13 -6.52
C PHE A 107 8.92 -11.71 -5.10
N ALA A 108 7.77 -11.84 -4.44
CA ALA A 108 7.68 -12.33 -3.07
C ALA A 108 7.87 -13.86 -2.95
N THR A 109 7.39 -14.63 -3.94
CA THR A 109 7.21 -16.10 -3.80
C THR A 109 7.73 -16.92 -4.97
N ASP A 110 8.38 -16.30 -5.96
CA ASP A 110 8.75 -16.87 -7.27
C ASP A 110 7.55 -17.36 -8.11
N LYS A 111 6.31 -17.12 -7.66
CA LYS A 111 5.07 -17.55 -8.32
C LYS A 111 4.13 -16.37 -8.55
N GLY A 112 3.91 -15.97 -9.80
CA GLY A 112 3.02 -14.86 -10.14
C GLY A 112 1.53 -15.08 -9.83
N ASN A 113 1.13 -16.32 -9.53
CA ASN A 113 -0.22 -16.71 -9.12
C ASN A 113 -0.31 -17.13 -7.64
N ALA A 114 0.64 -16.70 -6.81
CA ALA A 114 0.64 -17.01 -5.39
C ALA A 114 -0.70 -16.66 -4.71
N ASN A 115 -1.15 -17.54 -3.84
CA ASN A 115 -2.31 -17.28 -2.99
C ASN A 115 -1.91 -16.48 -1.73
N LYS A 116 -2.90 -16.15 -0.91
CA LYS A 116 -2.68 -15.33 0.31
C LYS A 116 -1.79 -16.04 1.33
N GLU A 117 -1.91 -17.33 1.49
CA GLU A 117 -1.11 -18.13 2.41
C GLU A 117 0.39 -18.11 2.01
N LEU A 118 0.68 -18.22 0.72
CA LEU A 118 2.06 -18.11 0.22
C LEU A 118 2.65 -16.72 0.43
N MET A 119 1.85 -15.66 0.22
CA MET A 119 2.29 -14.28 0.48
C MET A 119 2.59 -14.03 1.96
N LEU A 120 1.74 -14.53 2.87
CA LEU A 120 1.97 -14.44 4.31
C LEU A 120 3.18 -15.25 4.75
N GLY A 121 3.37 -16.45 4.19
CA GLY A 121 4.56 -17.27 4.45
C GLY A 121 5.85 -16.56 4.01
N ALA A 122 5.86 -16.00 2.82
CA ALA A 122 7.00 -15.22 2.31
C ALA A 122 7.28 -13.99 3.19
N PHE A 123 6.23 -13.28 3.63
CA PHE A 123 6.39 -12.16 4.55
C PHE A 123 7.01 -12.59 5.88
N GLN A 124 6.54 -13.68 6.47
CA GLN A 124 7.07 -14.20 7.73
C GLN A 124 8.51 -14.69 7.56
N GLU A 125 8.84 -15.33 6.46
CA GLU A 125 10.21 -15.78 6.16
C GLU A 125 11.17 -14.59 6.02
N ASP A 126 10.74 -13.54 5.34
CA ASP A 126 11.58 -12.37 5.06
C ASP A 126 11.75 -11.45 6.29
N THR A 127 10.73 -11.35 7.14
CA THR A 127 10.70 -10.41 8.27
C THR A 127 10.87 -11.04 9.64
N GLY A 128 10.64 -12.35 9.76
CA GLY A 128 10.55 -13.05 11.04
C GLY A 128 9.25 -12.77 11.81
N VAL A 129 8.31 -12.01 11.25
CA VAL A 129 7.07 -11.57 11.92
C VAL A 129 5.87 -12.38 11.45
N ASN A 130 5.14 -12.96 12.39
CA ASN A 130 3.84 -13.56 12.13
C ASN A 130 2.75 -12.52 12.36
N LEU A 131 2.14 -12.04 11.28
CA LEU A 131 1.11 -11.00 11.32
C LEU A 131 -0.17 -11.44 12.04
N GLU A 132 -0.53 -12.72 11.96
CA GLU A 132 -1.71 -13.25 12.64
C GLU A 132 -1.54 -13.20 14.16
N VAL A 133 -0.35 -13.51 14.65
CA VAL A 133 -0.01 -13.43 16.08
C VAL A 133 0.11 -11.98 16.52
N LEU A 134 0.78 -11.15 15.73
CA LEU A 134 1.01 -9.74 16.05
C LEU A 134 -0.30 -8.96 16.19
N LEU A 135 -1.26 -9.22 15.32
CA LEU A 135 -2.52 -8.48 15.26
C LEU A 135 -3.65 -9.12 16.07
N ASP A 136 -3.38 -10.25 16.72
CA ASP A 136 -4.38 -11.05 17.45
C ASP A 136 -5.69 -11.18 16.65
N SER A 137 -5.55 -11.50 15.38
CA SER A 137 -6.65 -11.41 14.42
C SER A 137 -6.82 -12.70 13.63
N SER A 138 -7.96 -13.31 13.79
CA SER A 138 -8.45 -14.34 12.86
C SER A 138 -9.00 -13.75 11.54
N VAL A 139 -9.01 -12.42 11.40
CA VAL A 139 -9.56 -11.71 10.24
C VAL A 139 -8.46 -11.53 9.21
N LYS A 140 -8.64 -12.10 8.02
CA LYS A 140 -7.64 -12.09 6.93
C LYS A 140 -7.26 -10.70 6.42
N SER A 141 -8.16 -9.74 6.44
CA SER A 141 -7.90 -8.33 6.18
C SER A 141 -7.84 -7.58 7.54
N PRO A 142 -6.83 -6.77 7.83
CA PRO A 142 -5.80 -6.22 6.94
C PRO A 142 -4.50 -7.04 6.80
N ILE A 143 -4.43 -8.24 7.37
CA ILE A 143 -3.19 -9.05 7.42
C ILE A 143 -2.58 -9.24 6.03
N THR A 144 -3.39 -9.67 5.07
CA THR A 144 -2.93 -9.90 3.69
C THR A 144 -2.55 -8.60 2.99
N ASP A 145 -3.28 -7.52 3.26
CA ASP A 145 -3.03 -6.22 2.65
C ASP A 145 -1.69 -5.63 3.14
N ILE A 146 -1.31 -5.89 4.40
CA ILE A 146 -0.01 -5.51 4.95
C ILE A 146 1.13 -6.26 4.26
N ALA A 147 0.98 -7.57 4.05
CA ALA A 147 2.00 -8.36 3.35
C ALA A 147 2.18 -7.90 1.90
N ASP A 148 1.09 -7.66 1.18
CA ASP A 148 1.12 -7.13 -0.19
C ASP A 148 1.80 -5.75 -0.23
N ALA A 149 1.42 -4.83 0.64
CA ALA A 149 2.01 -3.49 0.74
C ALA A 149 3.50 -3.53 1.08
N TYR A 150 3.93 -4.47 1.94
CA TYR A 150 5.35 -4.68 2.24
C TYR A 150 6.15 -5.02 1.00
N PHE A 151 5.70 -6.00 0.20
CA PHE A 151 6.41 -6.41 -1.00
C PHE A 151 6.35 -5.36 -2.11
N ILE A 152 5.25 -4.61 -2.21
CA ILE A 152 5.17 -3.43 -3.10
C ILE A 152 6.24 -2.40 -2.71
N CYS A 153 6.36 -2.09 -1.43
CA CYS A 153 7.36 -1.14 -0.94
C CYS A 153 8.80 -1.64 -1.13
N LYS A 154 9.03 -2.95 -0.97
CA LYS A 154 10.34 -3.58 -1.12
C LYS A 154 10.76 -3.76 -2.58
N TYR A 155 9.80 -3.88 -3.50
CA TYR A 155 10.07 -4.04 -4.93
C TYR A 155 10.76 -2.79 -5.47
N GLN A 156 11.97 -2.99 -6.01
CA GLN A 156 12.69 -1.90 -6.68
C GLN A 156 12.51 -2.07 -8.20
N VAL A 157 11.98 -1.04 -8.82
CA VAL A 157 11.93 -0.97 -10.28
C VAL A 157 13.33 -0.57 -10.73
N GLU A 158 14.02 -1.48 -11.42
CA GLU A 158 15.29 -1.20 -12.09
C GLU A 158 15.08 -0.26 -13.29
#